data_43b47773e75d7f972dab9e83a666ac93
#
_entry.id   43b47773e75d7f972dab9e83a666ac93
#
_cell.length_a   1.000
_cell.length_b   1.000
_cell.length_c   1.000
_cell.angle_alpha   90.00
_cell.angle_beta   90.00
_cell.angle_gamma   90.00
#
_symmetry.space_group_name_H-M   'P 1'
#
loop_
_entity.id
_entity.type
_entity.pdbx_description
1 polymer ?
#
loop_
_entity_poly.entity_id
_entity_poly.type
_entity_poly.pdbx_seq_one_letter_code
_entity_poly.pdbx_strand_id
1 'polypeptide(L)'
;VNAANSQLMRGGGVCGAIFRAAASDRLQEDCRKLAPCPTGQAVITDGYGLPAKYIVHTVGPVWSGGDSGEEELLRSAYTSAMEVAWEKGCRSISFPLISSGIYGYPKNEAMRVAEEAIGDFLKDHAMEVYLVLF
;
A
#
# COMPACT_ATOMS: atom_id res chain seq x y z
N VAL A 1 4.72 0.68 -3.34
CA VAL A 1 3.61 0.94 -2.41
C VAL A 1 4.10 0.94 -0.99
N ASN A 2 3.69 1.92 -0.22
CA ASN A 2 3.92 2.00 1.21
C ASN A 2 2.73 1.39 1.95
N ALA A 3 2.99 0.48 2.87
CA ALA A 3 2.00 -0.03 3.81
C ALA A 3 1.90 0.98 4.96
N ALA A 4 1.00 1.94 4.80
CA ALA A 4 0.89 3.12 5.67
C ALA A 4 -0.03 2.88 6.87
N ASN A 5 0.04 3.79 7.85
CA ASN A 5 -0.98 3.93 8.87
C ASN A 5 -1.99 5.00 8.43
N SER A 6 -3.14 5.07 9.10
CA SER A 6 -4.22 5.99 8.70
C SER A 6 -3.85 7.47 8.83
N GLN A 7 -2.88 7.81 9.66
CA GLN A 7 -2.39 9.18 9.80
C GLN A 7 -1.28 9.51 8.80
N LEU A 8 -0.85 8.56 7.99
CA LEU A 8 0.22 8.69 7.00
C LEU A 8 1.51 9.20 7.62
N MET A 9 1.79 8.80 8.84
CA MET A 9 3.01 9.21 9.56
C MET A 9 4.09 8.16 9.40
N ARG A 10 5.34 8.64 9.44
CA ARG A 10 6.51 7.77 9.44
C ARG A 10 6.41 6.77 10.60
N GLY A 11 6.54 5.49 10.27
CA GLY A 11 6.49 4.40 11.23
C GLY A 11 7.68 3.48 11.09
N GLY A 12 7.55 2.27 11.61
CA GLY A 12 8.57 1.21 11.49
C GLY A 12 8.40 0.39 10.22
N GLY A 13 9.19 -0.69 10.11
CA GLY A 13 9.09 -1.65 9.01
C GLY A 13 9.26 -1.02 7.63
N VAL A 14 8.43 -1.45 6.68
CA VAL A 14 8.45 -0.95 5.29
C VAL A 14 8.23 0.56 5.24
N CYS A 15 7.28 1.06 6.01
CA CYS A 15 6.98 2.50 6.06
C CYS A 15 8.20 3.32 6.47
N GLY A 16 8.90 2.92 7.54
CA GLY A 16 10.12 3.59 7.97
C GLY A 16 11.23 3.52 6.93
N ALA A 17 11.38 2.37 6.28
CA ALA A 17 12.38 2.18 5.23
C ALA A 17 12.11 3.09 4.03
N ILE A 18 10.87 3.23 3.61
CA ILE A 18 10.48 4.10 2.49
C ILE A 18 10.76 5.55 2.82
N PHE A 19 10.40 6.04 4.01
CA PHE A 19 10.67 7.41 4.42
C PHE A 19 12.19 7.70 4.47
N ARG A 20 12.98 6.75 4.96
CA ARG A 20 14.46 6.91 4.97
C ARG A 20 15.03 6.96 3.55
N ALA A 21 14.57 6.07 2.68
CA ALA A 21 15.06 6.00 1.30
C ALA A 21 14.65 7.23 0.47
N ALA A 22 13.46 7.77 0.70
CA ALA A 22 13.01 8.99 0.03
C ALA A 22 13.84 10.21 0.44
N ALA A 23 14.43 10.19 1.64
CA ALA A 23 15.37 11.20 2.15
C ALA A 23 14.85 12.64 1.99
N SER A 24 13.55 12.88 2.23
CA SER A 24 12.95 14.19 2.05
C SER A 24 11.91 14.48 3.13
N ASP A 25 12.06 15.65 3.76
CA ASP A 25 11.06 16.16 4.72
C ASP A 25 9.75 16.52 4.02
N ARG A 26 9.79 16.79 2.71
CA ARG A 26 8.61 17.12 1.91
C ARG A 26 7.64 15.94 1.83
N LEU A 27 8.14 14.71 1.87
CA LEU A 27 7.28 13.52 1.88
C LEU A 27 6.35 13.53 3.09
N GLN A 28 6.87 13.81 4.29
CA GLN A 28 6.05 13.87 5.49
C GLN A 28 5.05 15.04 5.45
N GLU A 29 5.44 16.17 4.89
CA GLU A 29 4.54 17.31 4.69
C GLU A 29 3.40 16.97 3.74
N ASP A 30 3.69 16.32 2.62
CA ASP A 30 2.68 15.89 1.66
C ASP A 30 1.71 14.90 2.31
N CYS A 31 2.22 13.95 3.08
CA CYS A 31 1.40 12.99 3.82
C CYS A 31 0.49 13.67 4.84
N ARG A 32 0.98 14.68 5.54
CA ARG A 32 0.15 15.44 6.49
C ARG A 32 -1.03 16.12 5.82
N LYS A 33 -0.84 16.63 4.60
CA LYS A 33 -1.89 17.28 3.82
C LYS A 33 -2.95 16.29 3.34
N LEU A 34 -2.56 15.04 3.12
CA LEU A 34 -3.45 13.98 2.62
C LEU A 34 -4.12 13.17 3.73
N ALA A 35 -3.59 13.23 4.95
CA ALA A 35 -4.14 12.50 6.08
C ALA A 35 -5.48 13.10 6.55
N PRO A 36 -6.38 12.29 7.13
CA PRO A 36 -6.25 10.85 7.30
C PRO A 36 -6.58 10.06 6.03
N CYS A 37 -5.99 8.86 5.93
CA CYS A 37 -6.32 7.90 4.88
C CYS A 37 -7.01 6.71 5.55
N PRO A 38 -8.31 6.50 5.30
CA PRO A 38 -9.03 5.38 5.92
C PRO A 38 -8.49 4.03 5.47
N THR A 39 -8.65 3.03 6.33
CA THR A 39 -8.30 1.65 6.01
C THR A 39 -8.99 1.21 4.72
N GLY A 40 -8.24 0.57 3.83
CA GLY A 40 -8.75 0.12 2.53
C GLY A 40 -8.65 1.16 1.41
N GLN A 41 -8.21 2.37 1.72
CA GLN A 41 -8.03 3.43 0.72
C GLN A 41 -6.56 3.70 0.45
N ALA A 42 -6.27 4.52 -0.55
CA ALA A 42 -4.91 4.85 -0.95
C ALA A 42 -4.80 6.30 -1.43
N VAL A 43 -3.62 6.87 -1.22
CA VAL A 43 -3.24 8.19 -1.74
C VAL A 43 -1.87 8.09 -2.41
N ILE A 44 -1.48 9.09 -3.19
CA ILE A 44 -0.23 9.07 -3.94
C ILE A 44 0.58 10.35 -3.67
N THR A 45 1.89 10.19 -3.54
CA THR A 45 2.85 11.29 -3.43
C THR A 45 3.99 11.10 -4.44
N ASP A 46 4.84 12.11 -4.58
CA ASP A 46 6.11 11.94 -5.32
C ASP A 46 7.04 10.98 -4.59
N GLY A 47 7.96 10.37 -5.34
CA GLY A 47 8.92 9.43 -4.80
C GLY A 47 10.17 10.06 -4.18
N TYR A 48 10.42 11.33 -4.46
CA TYR A 48 11.60 12.09 -4.01
C TYR A 48 12.91 11.35 -4.30
N GLY A 49 13.67 10.96 -3.27
CA GLY A 49 14.94 10.26 -3.42
C GLY A 49 14.87 8.79 -3.81
N LEU A 50 13.66 8.22 -3.90
CA LEU A 50 13.49 6.85 -4.38
C LEU A 50 13.64 6.78 -5.90
N PRO A 51 14.08 5.63 -6.44
CA PRO A 51 14.10 5.43 -7.89
C PRO A 51 12.70 5.37 -8.50
N ALA A 52 11.67 5.15 -7.69
CA ALA A 52 10.28 5.17 -8.14
C ALA A 52 9.80 6.61 -8.33
N LYS A 53 9.00 6.85 -9.36
CA LYS A 53 8.46 8.17 -9.67
C LYS A 53 7.46 8.63 -8.61
N TYR A 54 6.68 7.71 -8.10
CA TYR A 54 5.64 7.97 -7.09
C TYR A 54 5.69 6.96 -5.96
N ILE A 55 5.10 7.33 -4.84
CA ILE A 55 4.80 6.42 -3.73
C ILE A 55 3.29 6.38 -3.57
N VAL A 56 2.70 5.20 -3.65
CA VAL A 56 1.30 4.98 -3.29
C VAL A 56 1.26 4.54 -1.84
N HIS A 57 0.50 5.25 -1.02
CA HIS A 57 0.31 4.93 0.39
C HIS A 57 -1.06 4.31 0.56
N THR A 58 -1.11 3.08 1.02
CA THR A 58 -2.37 2.39 1.29
C THR A 58 -2.37 1.83 2.70
N VAL A 59 -3.55 1.79 3.32
CA VAL A 59 -3.73 1.39 4.71
C VAL A 59 -4.44 0.05 4.77
N GLY A 60 -3.71 -0.98 5.14
CA GLY A 60 -4.28 -2.30 5.38
C GLY A 60 -4.90 -2.41 6.77
N PRO A 61 -5.77 -3.40 6.98
CA PRO A 61 -6.39 -3.62 8.28
C PRO A 61 -5.43 -4.23 9.30
N VAL A 62 -5.67 -3.95 10.57
CA VAL A 62 -5.07 -4.70 11.67
C VAL A 62 -5.84 -6.00 11.83
N TRP A 63 -5.14 -7.12 11.93
CA TRP A 63 -5.78 -8.42 12.11
C TRP A 63 -6.37 -8.54 13.52
N SER A 64 -7.62 -8.92 13.60
CA SER A 64 -8.33 -9.15 14.87
C SER A 64 -9.22 -10.38 14.79
N GLY A 65 -8.69 -11.47 14.22
CA GLY A 65 -9.36 -12.77 14.18
C GLY A 65 -10.08 -13.13 12.89
N GLY A 66 -10.22 -12.18 11.96
CA GLY A 66 -10.81 -12.44 10.65
C GLY A 66 -12.32 -12.20 10.55
N ASP A 67 -12.96 -11.79 11.63
CA ASP A 67 -14.43 -11.61 11.68
C ASP A 67 -14.87 -10.14 11.61
N SER A 68 -13.92 -9.21 11.42
CA SER A 68 -14.18 -7.76 11.42
C SER A 68 -14.08 -7.13 10.04
N GLY A 69 -14.27 -7.91 8.98
CA GLY A 69 -14.19 -7.42 7.60
C GLY A 69 -12.75 -7.21 7.09
N GLU A 70 -11.77 -7.81 7.75
CA GLU A 70 -10.35 -7.61 7.40
C GLU A 70 -10.03 -8.05 5.97
N GLU A 71 -10.62 -9.16 5.49
CA GLU A 71 -10.38 -9.62 4.13
C GLU A 71 -10.83 -8.60 3.08
N GLU A 72 -12.02 -8.05 3.26
CA GLU A 72 -12.55 -7.04 2.34
C GLU A 72 -11.72 -5.76 2.37
N LEU A 73 -11.30 -5.33 3.56
CA LEU A 73 -10.45 -4.16 3.72
C LEU A 73 -9.06 -4.36 3.12
N LEU A 74 -8.46 -5.54 3.28
CA LEU A 74 -7.18 -5.84 2.67
C LEU A 74 -7.28 -5.87 1.15
N ARG A 75 -8.31 -6.51 0.61
CA ARG A 75 -8.61 -6.53 -0.82
C ARG A 75 -8.76 -5.12 -1.37
N SER A 76 -9.52 -4.29 -0.67
CA SER A 76 -9.72 -2.87 -1.02
C SER A 76 -8.42 -2.09 -1.02
N ALA A 77 -7.52 -2.34 -0.07
CA ALA A 77 -6.22 -1.67 -0.01
C ALA A 77 -5.39 -1.94 -1.28
N TYR A 78 -5.33 -3.19 -1.74
CA TYR A 78 -4.64 -3.53 -2.98
C TYR A 78 -5.30 -2.89 -4.20
N THR A 79 -6.61 -2.99 -4.30
CA THR A 79 -7.37 -2.45 -5.43
C THR A 79 -7.27 -0.93 -5.50
N SER A 80 -7.46 -0.24 -4.38
CA SER A 80 -7.36 1.22 -4.32
C SER A 80 -5.97 1.71 -4.70
N ALA A 81 -4.92 1.02 -4.26
CA ALA A 81 -3.54 1.36 -4.61
C ALA A 81 -3.30 1.25 -6.11
N MET A 82 -3.78 0.18 -6.75
CA MET A 82 -3.64 0.00 -8.19
C MET A 82 -4.46 1.03 -8.97
N GLU A 83 -5.66 1.35 -8.52
CA GLU A 83 -6.51 2.37 -9.15
C GLU A 83 -5.85 3.75 -9.12
N VAL A 84 -5.33 4.16 -7.99
CA VAL A 84 -4.63 5.44 -7.83
C VAL A 84 -3.42 5.52 -8.75
N ALA A 85 -2.62 4.46 -8.81
CA ALA A 85 -1.46 4.39 -9.69
C ALA A 85 -1.87 4.43 -11.16
N TRP A 86 -2.88 3.69 -11.54
CA TRP A 86 -3.40 3.66 -12.91
C TRP A 86 -3.87 5.03 -13.38
N GLU A 87 -4.64 5.73 -12.56
CA GLU A 87 -5.14 7.08 -12.85
C GLU A 87 -4.00 8.08 -13.01
N LYS A 88 -2.88 7.88 -12.29
CA LYS A 88 -1.70 8.73 -12.40
C LYS A 88 -0.85 8.41 -13.64
N GLY A 89 -1.21 7.40 -14.40
CA GLY A 89 -0.50 6.98 -15.60
C GLY A 89 0.58 5.91 -15.36
N CYS A 90 0.67 5.35 -14.17
CA CYS A 90 1.63 4.29 -13.88
C CYS A 90 1.22 2.98 -14.57
N ARG A 91 2.22 2.26 -15.09
CA ARG A 91 2.01 0.94 -15.72
C ARG A 91 2.85 -0.15 -15.06
N SER A 92 3.51 0.17 -13.95
CA SER A 92 4.17 -0.81 -13.08
C SER A 92 4.01 -0.37 -11.63
N ILE A 93 3.88 -1.33 -10.73
CA ILE A 93 3.70 -1.08 -9.30
C ILE A 93 4.29 -2.24 -8.50
N SER A 94 4.94 -1.93 -7.38
CA SER A 94 5.49 -2.93 -6.47
C SER A 94 4.80 -2.82 -5.11
N PHE A 95 4.40 -3.95 -4.58
CA PHE A 95 3.73 -4.06 -3.28
C PHE A 95 4.57 -4.83 -2.27
N PRO A 96 4.56 -4.42 -0.99
CA PRO A 96 4.89 -5.34 0.09
C PRO A 96 3.68 -6.25 0.37
N LEU A 97 3.84 -7.26 1.21
CA LEU A 97 2.71 -8.06 1.68
C LEU A 97 1.98 -7.27 2.79
N ILE A 98 0.98 -6.50 2.39
CA ILE A 98 0.27 -5.56 3.26
C ILE A 98 -0.34 -6.27 4.46
N SER A 99 -0.29 -5.66 5.64
CA SER A 99 -0.85 -6.11 6.92
C SER A 99 -0.19 -7.36 7.53
N SER A 100 0.79 -7.98 6.86
CA SER A 100 1.39 -9.25 7.32
C SER A 100 2.52 -9.09 8.34
N GLY A 101 2.95 -7.87 8.60
CA GLY A 101 3.96 -7.56 9.63
C GLY A 101 3.34 -7.30 10.99
N ILE A 102 3.54 -6.07 11.51
CA ILE A 102 3.04 -5.66 12.83
C ILE A 102 1.51 -5.80 12.96
N TYR A 103 0.77 -5.60 11.87
CA TYR A 103 -0.68 -5.72 11.88
C TYR A 103 -1.18 -7.17 12.01
N GLY A 104 -0.29 -8.15 11.91
CA GLY A 104 -0.56 -9.53 12.29
C GLY A 104 -1.44 -10.36 11.37
N TYR A 105 -1.74 -9.91 10.17
CA TYR A 105 -2.53 -10.68 9.22
C TYR A 105 -1.78 -11.98 8.89
N PRO A 106 -2.42 -13.16 8.96
CA PRO A 106 -1.75 -14.42 8.65
C PRO A 106 -1.20 -14.40 7.23
N LYS A 107 0.09 -14.73 7.08
CA LYS A 107 0.80 -14.57 5.80
C LYS A 107 0.16 -15.32 4.64
N ASN A 108 -0.27 -16.57 4.86
CA ASN A 108 -0.90 -17.36 3.81
C ASN A 108 -2.22 -16.72 3.33
N GLU A 109 -3.01 -16.22 4.28
CA GLU A 109 -4.26 -15.53 3.96
C GLU A 109 -4.00 -14.19 3.27
N ALA A 110 -3.02 -13.43 3.75
CA ALA A 110 -2.63 -12.17 3.13
C ALA A 110 -2.17 -12.37 1.68
N MET A 111 -1.39 -13.43 1.42
CA MET A 111 -0.93 -13.79 0.09
C MET A 111 -2.09 -14.13 -0.83
N ARG A 112 -3.05 -14.92 -0.36
CA ARG A 112 -4.25 -15.28 -1.13
C ARG A 112 -5.04 -14.05 -1.54
N VAL A 113 -5.30 -13.15 -0.60
CA VAL A 113 -6.04 -11.92 -0.86
C VAL A 113 -5.30 -11.02 -1.85
N ALA A 114 -3.99 -10.88 -1.69
CA ALA A 114 -3.16 -10.10 -2.60
C ALA A 114 -3.23 -10.65 -4.04
N GLU A 115 -3.04 -11.94 -4.20
CA GLU A 115 -3.08 -12.59 -5.52
C GLU A 115 -4.45 -12.45 -6.18
N GLU A 116 -5.52 -12.61 -5.42
CA GLU A 116 -6.88 -12.47 -5.94
C GLU A 116 -7.19 -11.03 -6.36
N ALA A 117 -6.87 -10.06 -5.51
CA ALA A 117 -7.12 -8.65 -5.80
C ALA A 117 -6.31 -8.17 -7.03
N ILE A 118 -5.04 -8.54 -7.09
CA ILE A 118 -4.16 -8.20 -8.20
C ILE A 118 -4.66 -8.86 -9.49
N GLY A 119 -4.98 -10.15 -9.43
CA GLY A 119 -5.50 -10.89 -10.58
C GLY A 119 -6.79 -10.30 -11.15
N ASP A 120 -7.71 -9.92 -10.28
CA ASP A 120 -8.96 -9.29 -10.70
C ASP A 120 -8.72 -7.94 -11.38
N PHE A 121 -7.85 -7.11 -10.84
CA PHE A 121 -7.52 -5.82 -11.44
C PHE A 121 -6.88 -5.98 -12.83
N LEU A 122 -5.98 -6.94 -12.97
CA LEU A 122 -5.26 -7.18 -14.23
C LEU A 122 -6.14 -7.73 -15.35
N LYS A 123 -7.35 -8.19 -15.08
CA LYS A 123 -8.31 -8.59 -16.12
C LYS A 123 -8.70 -7.43 -17.03
N ASP A 124 -8.74 -6.21 -16.47
CA ASP A 124 -9.22 -5.01 -17.16
C ASP A 124 -8.12 -3.96 -17.36
N HIS A 125 -6.91 -4.19 -16.83
CA HIS A 125 -5.83 -3.19 -16.83
C HIS A 125 -4.50 -3.84 -17.18
N ALA A 126 -3.83 -3.32 -18.22
CA ALA A 126 -2.50 -3.77 -18.62
C ALA A 126 -1.42 -3.12 -17.74
N MET A 127 -1.00 -3.82 -16.70
CA MET A 127 -0.06 -3.31 -15.70
C MET A 127 0.88 -4.42 -15.24
N GLU A 128 2.15 -4.08 -14.97
CA GLU A 128 3.09 -4.98 -14.33
C GLU A 128 3.00 -4.81 -12.82
N VAL A 129 2.74 -5.90 -12.11
CA VAL A 129 2.62 -5.88 -10.64
C VAL A 129 3.64 -6.83 -10.03
N TYR A 130 4.42 -6.30 -9.11
CA TYR A 130 5.42 -7.06 -8.36
C TYR A 130 5.00 -7.15 -6.90
N LEU A 131 5.00 -8.35 -6.36
CA LEU A 131 4.77 -8.58 -4.93
C LEU A 131 6.11 -8.94 -4.31
N VAL A 132 6.65 -8.04 -3.51
CA VAL A 132 7.98 -8.18 -2.90
C VAL A 132 7.82 -8.74 -1.50
N LEU A 133 8.38 -9.94 -1.27
CA LEU A 133 8.29 -10.65 -0.01
C LEU A 133 9.59 -10.51 0.79
N PHE A 134 9.44 -10.41 2.10
CA PHE A 134 10.57 -10.28 3.04
C PHE A 134 10.68 -11.50 3.93
#